data_608beded747e3affd8bafdae70a9abc3
#
_entry.id   608beded747e3affd8bafdae70a9abc3
#
_cell.length_a   1.000
_cell.length_b   1.000
_cell.length_c   1.000
_cell.angle_alpha   90.00
_cell.angle_beta   90.00
_cell.angle_gamma   90.00
#
_symmetry.space_group_name_H-M   'P 1'
#
loop_
_entity.id
_entity.type
_entity.pdbx_description
1 polymer ?
#
loop_
_entity_poly.entity_id
_entity_poly.type
_entity_poly.pdbx_seq_one_letter_code
_entity_poly.pdbx_strand_id
1 'polypeptide(L)'
;MRPDPDAFDGGTASRRLFGLYPALVKDIVDPDATGRIKVAFPWLGEAGNDVTAWARLVSLYADDDQGWMILPEVDSEVIVGFEAGAIERPYIVGAVWNGKEALPQSAEAANNKRLLKTRSGTLLEFDDSEGAAKVTLQMQSGHKLVLDDAAQSVTLKHSNGCELVMNTAGQVKITANSTVEITASAVNVHAPIVKCDGIVQCTTLITQSVVSASYTPGAGNVW
;
A
#
# COMPACT_ATOMS: atom_id res chain seq x y z
N MET A 1 21.54 9.48 44.48
CA MET A 1 22.45 8.32 44.55
C MET A 1 22.39 7.67 43.18
N ARG A 2 23.44 7.86 42.35
CA ARG A 2 23.52 7.20 41.03
C ARG A 2 23.94 5.74 41.30
N PRO A 3 23.28 4.74 40.72
CA PRO A 3 23.77 3.37 40.78
C PRO A 3 25.14 3.30 40.09
N ASP A 4 26.07 2.63 40.77
CA ASP A 4 27.41 2.35 40.25
C ASP A 4 27.29 1.46 39.00
N PRO A 5 27.76 1.87 37.83
CA PRO A 5 27.68 1.06 36.60
C PRO A 5 28.55 -0.20 36.66
N ASP A 6 29.47 -0.31 37.66
CA ASP A 6 30.44 -1.40 37.76
C ASP A 6 30.05 -2.49 38.78
N ALA A 7 28.87 -2.42 39.39
CA ALA A 7 28.47 -3.32 40.52
C ALA A 7 28.08 -4.76 40.09
N PHE A 8 28.26 -5.16 38.81
CA PHE A 8 27.98 -6.51 38.30
C PHE A 8 29.15 -7.16 37.57
N ASP A 9 30.38 -6.95 38.06
CA ASP A 9 31.55 -7.59 37.46
C ASP A 9 31.97 -8.86 38.24
N GLY A 10 31.79 -9.98 37.56
CA GLY A 10 32.25 -11.32 37.94
C GLY A 10 32.48 -12.20 36.72
N GLY A 11 33.42 -11.84 35.85
CA GLY A 11 33.94 -12.68 34.78
C GLY A 11 33.77 -12.11 33.38
N THR A 12 34.90 -11.91 32.67
CA THR A 12 35.09 -11.41 31.27
C THR A 12 34.01 -10.46 30.81
N ALA A 13 34.14 -9.19 31.12
CA ALA A 13 33.19 -8.14 30.81
C ALA A 13 32.98 -8.04 29.28
N SER A 14 32.01 -8.77 28.75
CA SER A 14 31.50 -8.49 27.42
C SER A 14 30.92 -7.07 27.48
N ARG A 15 31.51 -6.17 26.68
CA ARG A 15 31.12 -4.75 26.61
C ARG A 15 29.60 -4.66 26.36
N ARG A 16 28.84 -4.25 27.35
CA ARG A 16 27.40 -4.05 27.21
C ARG A 16 27.13 -2.76 26.46
N LEU A 17 26.24 -2.82 25.50
CA LEU A 17 25.85 -1.71 24.64
C LEU A 17 24.44 -1.24 24.98
N PHE A 18 24.37 -0.16 25.76
CA PHE A 18 23.09 0.47 26.08
C PHE A 18 22.87 1.69 25.19
N GLY A 19 21.65 1.80 24.62
CA GLY A 19 21.26 2.89 23.71
C GLY A 19 20.91 2.38 22.32
N LEU A 20 20.87 3.31 21.37
CA LEU A 20 20.54 3.07 19.98
C LEU A 20 21.75 3.29 19.09
N TYR A 21 21.95 2.43 18.11
CA TYR A 21 23.13 2.42 17.25
C TYR A 21 22.72 2.25 15.79
N PRO A 22 23.43 2.90 14.85
CA PRO A 22 23.22 2.66 13.43
C PRO A 22 23.77 1.29 13.02
N ALA A 23 23.06 0.64 12.09
CA ALA A 23 23.49 -0.60 11.48
C ALA A 23 23.05 -0.63 10.00
N LEU A 24 23.74 -1.43 9.19
CA LEU A 24 23.40 -1.63 7.78
C LEU A 24 22.80 -3.02 7.58
N VAL A 25 21.71 -3.09 6.86
CA VAL A 25 21.06 -4.36 6.48
C VAL A 25 21.96 -5.10 5.50
N LYS A 26 22.23 -6.39 5.76
CA LYS A 26 23.05 -7.25 4.88
C LYS A 26 22.26 -8.38 4.25
N ASP A 27 21.27 -8.89 4.94
CA ASP A 27 20.44 -9.97 4.44
C ASP A 27 19.07 -9.93 5.12
N ILE A 28 18.01 -10.21 4.39
CA ILE A 28 16.64 -10.26 4.88
C ILE A 28 16.06 -11.69 4.85
N VAL A 29 16.85 -12.66 4.37
CA VAL A 29 16.46 -14.07 4.30
C VAL A 29 17.08 -14.82 5.47
N ASP A 30 16.30 -14.98 6.54
CA ASP A 30 16.73 -15.70 7.73
C ASP A 30 16.79 -17.21 7.44
N PRO A 31 17.96 -17.85 7.58
CA PRO A 31 18.12 -19.30 7.33
C PRO A 31 17.28 -20.16 8.27
N ASP A 32 16.95 -19.65 9.46
CA ASP A 32 16.12 -20.36 10.44
C ASP A 32 14.62 -20.04 10.28
N ALA A 33 14.25 -19.22 9.27
CA ALA A 33 12.87 -18.80 8.98
C ALA A 33 12.12 -18.20 10.19
N THR A 34 12.85 -17.47 11.08
CA THR A 34 12.28 -16.81 12.27
C THR A 34 12.03 -15.32 12.07
N GLY A 35 12.18 -14.80 10.83
CA GLY A 35 11.91 -13.41 10.47
C GLY A 35 12.97 -12.41 10.94
N ARG A 36 14.20 -12.88 11.24
CA ARG A 36 15.32 -12.00 11.59
C ARG A 36 15.94 -11.39 10.33
N ILE A 37 16.63 -10.29 10.52
CA ILE A 37 17.34 -9.55 9.48
C ILE A 37 18.81 -9.51 9.89
N LYS A 38 19.72 -9.84 8.98
CA LYS A 38 21.16 -9.74 9.21
C LYS A 38 21.59 -8.29 9.08
N VAL A 39 22.22 -7.77 10.12
CA VAL A 39 22.74 -6.41 10.17
C VAL A 39 24.26 -6.43 10.42
N ALA A 40 24.95 -5.45 9.85
CA ALA A 40 26.36 -5.16 10.14
C ALA A 40 26.46 -3.87 10.96
N PHE A 41 27.47 -3.83 11.81
CA PHE A 41 27.77 -2.69 12.68
C PHE A 41 29.07 -2.00 12.20
N PRO A 42 28.98 -0.95 11.33
CA PRO A 42 30.18 -0.31 10.75
C PRO A 42 31.10 0.36 11.77
N TRP A 43 30.58 0.67 12.95
CA TRP A 43 31.31 1.28 14.06
C TRP A 43 31.99 0.26 14.99
N LEU A 44 31.85 -1.05 14.69
CA LEU A 44 32.38 -2.14 15.49
C LEU A 44 33.24 -3.05 14.60
N GLY A 45 34.43 -3.40 15.07
CA GLY A 45 35.37 -4.22 14.32
C GLY A 45 36.50 -3.42 13.70
N GLU A 46 37.44 -4.13 13.05
CA GLU A 46 38.53 -3.55 12.28
C GLU A 46 38.11 -3.31 10.83
N ALA A 47 38.75 -2.36 10.16
CA ALA A 47 38.48 -2.03 8.77
C ALA A 47 38.54 -3.27 7.87
N GLY A 48 37.44 -3.59 7.21
CA GLY A 48 37.27 -4.74 6.32
C GLY A 48 36.66 -5.99 6.94
N ASN A 49 36.45 -6.02 8.26
CA ASN A 49 35.75 -7.11 8.96
C ASN A 49 34.47 -6.59 9.59
N ASP A 50 33.37 -6.72 8.87
CA ASP A 50 32.04 -6.35 9.39
C ASP A 50 31.61 -7.31 10.51
N VAL A 51 31.43 -6.77 11.72
CA VAL A 51 30.71 -7.51 12.78
C VAL A 51 29.24 -7.53 12.44
N THR A 52 28.67 -8.72 12.32
CA THR A 52 27.27 -8.92 11.93
C THR A 52 26.48 -9.71 12.98
N ALA A 53 25.19 -9.47 13.07
CA ALA A 53 24.27 -10.28 13.86
C ALA A 53 22.89 -10.38 13.19
N TRP A 54 22.12 -11.41 13.58
CA TRP A 54 20.72 -11.54 13.20
C TRP A 54 19.83 -10.80 14.20
N ALA A 55 19.16 -9.76 13.74
CA ALA A 55 18.31 -8.87 14.52
C ALA A 55 16.82 -9.16 14.32
N ARG A 56 16.03 -9.06 15.37
CA ARG A 56 14.57 -9.08 15.25
C ARG A 56 14.06 -7.72 14.83
N LEU A 57 13.13 -7.68 13.85
CA LEU A 57 12.47 -6.44 13.48
C LEU A 57 11.30 -6.17 14.46
N VAL A 58 11.30 -4.98 15.08
CA VAL A 58 10.16 -4.50 15.85
C VAL A 58 9.08 -4.07 14.86
N SER A 59 7.88 -4.62 15.00
CA SER A 59 6.70 -4.27 14.22
C SER A 59 5.65 -3.61 15.11
N LEU A 60 4.78 -2.78 14.51
CA LEU A 60 3.62 -2.21 15.21
C LEU A 60 2.60 -3.26 15.60
N TYR A 61 2.54 -4.36 14.85
CA TYR A 61 1.67 -5.51 15.09
C TYR A 61 2.34 -6.77 14.54
N ALA A 62 2.48 -7.80 15.38
CA ALA A 62 3.02 -9.10 14.99
C ALA A 62 2.37 -10.19 15.84
N ASP A 63 1.78 -11.20 15.19
CA ASP A 63 1.17 -12.37 15.81
C ASP A 63 1.24 -13.56 14.85
N ASP A 64 0.66 -14.71 15.21
CA ASP A 64 0.63 -15.92 14.40
C ASP A 64 -0.13 -15.68 13.08
N ASP A 65 0.58 -15.82 11.96
CA ASP A 65 0.11 -15.54 10.59
C ASP A 65 -0.54 -14.15 10.40
N GLN A 66 -0.21 -13.18 11.25
CA GLN A 66 -0.75 -11.83 11.25
C GLN A 66 0.33 -10.81 11.55
N GLY A 67 0.23 -9.62 10.94
CA GLY A 67 1.13 -8.54 11.30
C GLY A 67 1.33 -7.47 10.23
N TRP A 68 2.11 -6.46 10.63
CA TRP A 68 2.58 -5.40 9.76
C TRP A 68 4.00 -5.73 9.29
N MET A 69 4.13 -6.33 8.11
CA MET A 69 5.41 -6.80 7.60
C MET A 69 5.95 -5.87 6.51
N ILE A 70 6.84 -4.95 6.90
CA ILE A 70 7.61 -4.09 6.00
C ILE A 70 9.07 -4.28 6.34
N LEU A 71 9.80 -5.02 5.49
CA LEU A 71 11.22 -5.26 5.67
C LEU A 71 12.04 -4.12 5.07
N PRO A 72 13.13 -3.68 5.72
CA PRO A 72 14.06 -2.75 5.13
C PRO A 72 14.81 -3.40 3.95
N GLU A 73 15.23 -2.60 2.99
CA GLU A 73 16.03 -3.10 1.87
C GLU A 73 17.47 -3.41 2.31
N VAL A 74 18.13 -4.31 1.57
CA VAL A 74 19.57 -4.56 1.76
C VAL A 74 20.35 -3.27 1.53
N ASP A 75 21.37 -3.03 2.35
CA ASP A 75 22.21 -1.83 2.44
C ASP A 75 21.50 -0.58 2.99
N SER A 76 20.22 -0.65 3.36
CA SER A 76 19.55 0.44 4.10
C SER A 76 20.13 0.59 5.51
N GLU A 77 20.14 1.82 6.00
CA GLU A 77 20.49 2.13 7.38
C GLU A 77 19.30 1.93 8.30
N VAL A 78 19.54 1.17 9.36
CA VAL A 78 18.56 0.90 10.42
C VAL A 78 19.14 1.27 11.78
N ILE A 79 18.26 1.53 12.72
CA ILE A 79 18.63 1.77 14.11
C ILE A 79 18.36 0.52 14.92
N VAL A 80 19.36 0.08 15.68
CA VAL A 80 19.29 -1.11 16.51
C VAL A 80 19.46 -0.76 18.00
N GLY A 81 18.75 -1.49 18.85
CA GLY A 81 18.97 -1.58 20.29
C GLY A 81 19.35 -3.01 20.66
N PHE A 82 19.95 -3.21 21.84
CA PHE A 82 20.41 -4.52 22.28
C PHE A 82 19.71 -4.96 23.56
N GLU A 83 19.16 -6.18 23.56
CA GLU A 83 18.49 -6.76 24.72
C GLU A 83 19.46 -6.85 25.91
N ALA A 84 19.18 -6.09 26.97
CA ALA A 84 20.06 -5.98 28.16
C ALA A 84 21.51 -5.62 27.82
N GLY A 85 21.75 -4.96 26.67
CA GLY A 85 23.10 -4.58 26.21
C GLY A 85 23.88 -5.70 25.51
N ALA A 86 23.28 -6.87 25.29
CA ALA A 86 23.93 -8.02 24.65
C ALA A 86 23.96 -7.85 23.13
N ILE A 87 25.16 -7.74 22.55
CA ILE A 87 25.36 -7.52 21.10
C ILE A 87 24.79 -8.64 20.23
N GLU A 88 24.71 -9.85 20.76
CA GLU A 88 24.18 -11.04 20.10
C GLU A 88 22.65 -11.03 20.00
N ARG A 89 21.99 -10.07 20.65
CA ARG A 89 20.53 -9.94 20.70
C ARG A 89 20.05 -8.56 20.26
N PRO A 90 20.31 -8.17 19.01
CA PRO A 90 19.86 -6.90 18.48
C PRO A 90 18.38 -6.91 18.12
N TYR A 91 17.75 -5.75 18.28
CA TYR A 91 16.42 -5.43 17.76
C TYR A 91 16.52 -4.24 16.81
N ILE A 92 15.98 -4.36 15.60
CA ILE A 92 15.81 -3.22 14.70
C ILE A 92 14.57 -2.45 15.17
N VAL A 93 14.78 -1.21 15.60
CA VAL A 93 13.72 -0.31 16.09
C VAL A 93 13.05 0.42 14.93
N GLY A 94 13.79 0.70 13.86
CA GLY A 94 13.28 1.38 12.67
C GLY A 94 14.38 1.64 11.65
N ALA A 95 14.00 2.24 10.51
CA ALA A 95 14.91 2.74 9.48
C ALA A 95 15.01 4.26 9.54
N VAL A 96 16.09 4.84 8.99
CA VAL A 96 16.32 6.28 8.95
C VAL A 96 16.75 6.72 7.55
N TRP A 97 16.36 7.93 7.15
CA TRP A 97 16.90 8.59 5.99
C TRP A 97 18.22 9.27 6.40
N ASN A 98 19.31 8.86 5.80
CA ASN A 98 20.69 9.28 6.16
C ASN A 98 21.28 10.30 5.17
N GLY A 99 20.47 10.78 4.21
CA GLY A 99 20.88 11.74 3.18
C GLY A 99 21.40 11.11 1.89
N LYS A 100 21.58 9.78 1.82
CA LYS A 100 21.86 9.07 0.57
C LYS A 100 20.57 8.73 -0.16
N GLU A 101 19.58 8.26 0.57
CA GLU A 101 18.27 7.93 0.06
C GLU A 101 17.36 9.17 0.08
N ALA A 102 16.67 9.38 -1.03
CA ALA A 102 15.70 10.48 -1.12
C ALA A 102 14.45 10.17 -0.29
N LEU A 103 13.89 11.20 0.35
CA LEU A 103 12.56 11.11 0.93
C LEU A 103 11.54 10.75 -0.16
N PRO A 104 10.50 9.97 0.16
CA PRO A 104 9.43 9.65 -0.81
C PRO A 104 8.69 10.90 -1.29
N GLN A 105 8.70 11.96 -0.48
CA GLN A 105 8.19 13.29 -0.75
C GLN A 105 8.93 14.31 0.12
N SER A 106 9.18 15.52 -0.42
CA SER A 106 9.74 16.62 0.37
C SER A 106 8.78 17.03 1.49
N ALA A 107 9.32 17.27 2.67
CA ALA A 107 8.53 17.80 3.79
C ALA A 107 8.12 19.25 3.51
N GLU A 108 6.87 19.56 3.78
CA GLU A 108 6.29 20.89 3.70
C GLU A 108 5.83 21.34 5.09
N ALA A 109 5.88 22.66 5.36
CA ALA A 109 5.51 23.20 6.67
C ALA A 109 4.04 22.90 7.05
N ALA A 110 3.15 22.79 6.08
CA ALA A 110 1.76 22.46 6.30
C ALA A 110 1.55 20.99 6.74
N ASN A 111 2.49 20.11 6.41
CA ASN A 111 2.47 18.68 6.78
C ASN A 111 1.13 17.98 6.53
N ASN A 112 0.49 18.27 5.39
CA ASN A 112 -0.83 17.75 5.07
C ASN A 112 -0.78 16.30 4.54
N LYS A 113 0.38 15.82 4.09
CA LYS A 113 0.49 14.54 3.43
C LYS A 113 1.11 13.47 4.31
N ARG A 114 0.50 12.29 4.29
CA ARG A 114 1.00 11.06 4.89
C ARG A 114 0.96 9.99 3.84
N LEU A 115 2.06 9.26 3.67
CA LEU A 115 2.14 8.32 2.55
C LEU A 115 2.98 7.09 2.86
N LEU A 116 2.65 6.02 2.17
CA LEU A 116 3.46 4.83 2.00
C LEU A 116 3.80 4.70 0.52
N LYS A 117 5.09 4.70 0.18
CA LYS A 117 5.56 4.52 -1.20
C LYS A 117 6.47 3.31 -1.28
N THR A 118 6.15 2.39 -2.17
CA THR A 118 6.95 1.18 -2.38
C THR A 118 8.05 1.42 -3.41
N ARG A 119 9.01 0.50 -3.49
CA ARG A 119 10.11 0.51 -4.46
C ARG A 119 9.63 0.57 -5.92
N SER A 120 8.51 -0.08 -6.24
CA SER A 120 7.90 -0.04 -7.57
C SER A 120 7.14 1.25 -7.88
N GLY A 121 7.11 2.22 -6.94
CA GLY A 121 6.39 3.47 -7.11
C GLY A 121 4.89 3.40 -6.79
N THR A 122 4.40 2.28 -6.25
CA THR A 122 3.03 2.22 -5.73
C THR A 122 2.91 3.13 -4.52
N LEU A 123 1.90 4.00 -4.51
CA LEU A 123 1.67 5.05 -3.53
C LEU A 123 0.30 4.86 -2.86
N LEU A 124 0.29 4.86 -1.53
CA LEU A 124 -0.88 5.12 -0.72
C LEU A 124 -0.67 6.47 -0.04
N GLU A 125 -1.51 7.46 -0.36
CA GLU A 125 -1.40 8.82 0.15
C GLU A 125 -2.71 9.25 0.81
N PHE A 126 -2.58 9.89 1.97
CA PHE A 126 -3.62 10.64 2.64
C PHE A 126 -3.22 12.13 2.53
N ASP A 127 -4.10 12.94 1.97
CA ASP A 127 -3.93 14.39 1.85
C ASP A 127 -4.98 15.07 2.71
N ASP A 128 -4.56 15.70 3.81
CA ASP A 128 -5.41 16.38 4.77
C ASP A 128 -5.47 17.90 4.49
N SER A 129 -5.18 18.33 3.25
CA SER A 129 -5.28 19.75 2.88
C SER A 129 -6.69 20.26 3.15
N GLU A 130 -6.80 21.41 3.82
CA GLU A 130 -8.09 22.01 4.19
C GLU A 130 -8.97 22.24 2.96
N GLY A 131 -10.19 21.72 3.00
CA GLY A 131 -11.15 21.77 1.88
C GLY A 131 -10.76 20.95 0.66
N ALA A 132 -9.70 20.11 0.75
CA ALA A 132 -9.21 19.28 -0.36
C ALA A 132 -8.75 17.89 0.10
N ALA A 133 -9.30 17.43 1.23
CA ALA A 133 -8.95 16.12 1.79
C ALA A 133 -9.25 14.99 0.82
N LYS A 134 -8.30 14.06 0.67
CA LYS A 134 -8.46 12.88 -0.20
C LYS A 134 -7.56 11.72 0.19
N VAL A 135 -7.97 10.54 -0.22
CA VAL A 135 -7.17 9.31 -0.18
C VAL A 135 -6.89 8.87 -1.61
N THR A 136 -5.63 8.57 -1.89
CA THR A 136 -5.18 8.09 -3.20
C THR A 136 -4.42 6.79 -3.05
N LEU A 137 -4.83 5.75 -3.77
CA LEU A 137 -4.02 4.57 -4.05
C LEU A 137 -3.66 4.61 -5.53
N GLN A 138 -2.38 4.66 -5.86
CA GLN A 138 -1.90 4.78 -7.23
C GLN A 138 -0.74 3.84 -7.50
N MET A 139 -0.77 3.18 -8.64
CA MET A 139 0.35 2.41 -9.17
C MET A 139 1.19 3.24 -10.14
N GLN A 140 2.46 2.92 -10.29
CA GLN A 140 3.33 3.59 -11.26
C GLN A 140 2.79 3.50 -12.70
N SER A 141 2.10 2.42 -13.05
CA SER A 141 1.43 2.24 -14.35
C SER A 141 0.26 3.20 -14.61
N GLY A 142 -0.20 3.95 -13.58
CA GLY A 142 -1.30 4.91 -13.69
C GLY A 142 -2.68 4.36 -13.29
N HIS A 143 -2.77 3.10 -12.84
CA HIS A 143 -4.00 2.63 -12.18
C HIS A 143 -4.22 3.39 -10.89
N LYS A 144 -5.45 3.81 -10.61
CA LYS A 144 -5.71 4.75 -9.52
C LYS A 144 -7.08 4.53 -8.89
N LEU A 145 -7.11 4.58 -7.56
CA LEU A 145 -8.33 4.74 -6.75
C LEU A 145 -8.21 6.05 -5.99
N VAL A 146 -9.24 6.90 -6.08
CA VAL A 146 -9.29 8.19 -5.38
C VAL A 146 -10.63 8.31 -4.67
N LEU A 147 -10.57 8.64 -3.39
CA LEU A 147 -11.69 9.18 -2.63
C LEU A 147 -11.38 10.66 -2.42
N ASP A 148 -12.20 11.54 -2.98
CA ASP A 148 -11.98 13.00 -2.96
C ASP A 148 -13.15 13.67 -2.24
N ASP A 149 -12.88 14.20 -1.06
CA ASP A 149 -13.90 14.83 -0.22
C ASP A 149 -14.32 16.19 -0.79
N ALA A 150 -13.39 16.95 -1.35
CA ALA A 150 -13.69 18.24 -1.97
C ALA A 150 -14.58 18.10 -3.21
N ALA A 151 -14.23 17.17 -4.08
CA ALA A 151 -15.03 16.85 -5.26
C ALA A 151 -16.25 15.99 -4.92
N GLN A 152 -16.35 15.47 -3.68
CA GLN A 152 -17.31 14.49 -3.22
C GLN A 152 -17.47 13.34 -4.23
N SER A 153 -16.35 12.76 -4.61
CA SER A 153 -16.30 11.75 -5.65
C SER A 153 -15.45 10.54 -5.25
N VAL A 154 -15.83 9.39 -5.80
CA VAL A 154 -15.05 8.16 -5.76
C VAL A 154 -14.71 7.79 -7.20
N THR A 155 -13.43 7.64 -7.50
CA THR A 155 -12.94 7.32 -8.85
C THR A 155 -12.07 6.07 -8.82
N LEU A 156 -12.40 5.08 -9.63
CA LEU A 156 -11.53 3.96 -9.96
C LEU A 156 -11.14 4.10 -11.44
N LYS A 157 -9.85 4.24 -11.71
CA LYS A 157 -9.33 4.50 -13.05
C LYS A 157 -8.27 3.49 -13.45
N HIS A 158 -8.40 2.94 -14.64
CA HIS A 158 -7.37 2.15 -15.31
C HIS A 158 -6.50 3.05 -16.20
N SER A 159 -5.22 2.72 -16.37
CA SER A 159 -4.26 3.51 -17.14
C SER A 159 -4.65 3.71 -18.62
N ASN A 160 -5.45 2.81 -19.19
CA ASN A 160 -5.97 2.92 -20.57
C ASN A 160 -7.17 3.87 -20.72
N GLY A 161 -7.65 4.49 -19.63
CA GLY A 161 -8.78 5.42 -19.65
C GLY A 161 -10.13 4.81 -19.25
N CYS A 162 -10.24 3.49 -19.08
CA CYS A 162 -11.45 2.91 -18.46
C CYS A 162 -11.60 3.43 -17.04
N GLU A 163 -12.82 3.80 -16.65
CA GLU A 163 -13.06 4.37 -15.31
C GLU A 163 -14.48 4.09 -14.79
N LEU A 164 -14.60 4.07 -13.47
CA LEU A 164 -15.85 4.13 -12.73
C LEU A 164 -15.80 5.36 -11.83
N VAL A 165 -16.80 6.23 -11.96
CA VAL A 165 -16.90 7.47 -11.17
C VAL A 165 -18.25 7.54 -10.49
N MET A 166 -18.26 7.82 -9.19
CA MET A 166 -19.42 8.24 -8.42
C MET A 166 -19.25 9.71 -8.04
N ASN A 167 -20.28 10.53 -8.17
CA ASN A 167 -20.18 11.97 -7.91
C ASN A 167 -21.34 12.52 -7.05
N THR A 168 -21.25 13.80 -6.71
CA THR A 168 -22.25 14.49 -5.88
C THR A 168 -23.65 14.52 -6.47
N ALA A 169 -23.79 14.44 -7.79
CA ALA A 169 -25.09 14.43 -8.47
C ALA A 169 -25.81 13.09 -8.34
N GLY A 170 -25.25 12.16 -7.56
CA GLY A 170 -25.80 10.80 -7.40
C GLY A 170 -25.62 9.93 -8.63
N GLN A 171 -24.70 10.29 -9.52
CA GLN A 171 -24.42 9.52 -10.74
C GLN A 171 -23.35 8.49 -10.50
N VAL A 172 -23.53 7.31 -11.07
CA VAL A 172 -22.50 6.30 -11.26
C VAL A 172 -22.23 6.20 -12.77
N LYS A 173 -21.01 6.58 -13.18
CA LYS A 173 -20.59 6.54 -14.58
C LYS A 173 -19.57 5.44 -14.78
N ILE A 174 -19.81 4.55 -15.74
CA ILE A 174 -18.86 3.54 -16.18
C ILE A 174 -18.43 3.90 -17.60
N THR A 175 -17.13 4.07 -17.81
CA THR A 175 -16.53 4.34 -19.12
C THR A 175 -15.59 3.21 -19.47
N ALA A 176 -15.83 2.55 -20.57
CA ALA A 176 -14.96 1.54 -21.14
C ALA A 176 -14.58 1.90 -22.58
N ASN A 177 -13.34 1.65 -22.97
CA ASN A 177 -12.87 1.96 -24.34
C ASN A 177 -13.29 0.91 -25.38
N SER A 178 -13.80 -0.24 -24.94
CA SER A 178 -14.22 -1.33 -25.81
C SER A 178 -15.57 -1.89 -25.36
N THR A 179 -15.59 -2.74 -24.35
CA THR A 179 -16.76 -3.50 -23.96
C THR A 179 -17.00 -3.41 -22.46
N VAL A 180 -18.26 -3.33 -22.05
CA VAL A 180 -18.71 -3.62 -20.69
C VAL A 180 -19.47 -4.95 -20.73
N GLU A 181 -18.96 -5.98 -20.06
CA GLU A 181 -19.59 -7.29 -19.98
C GLU A 181 -20.15 -7.52 -18.57
N ILE A 182 -21.41 -7.95 -18.51
CA ILE A 182 -22.09 -8.28 -17.25
C ILE A 182 -22.56 -9.72 -17.37
N THR A 183 -21.97 -10.63 -16.60
CA THR A 183 -22.34 -12.04 -16.55
C THR A 183 -23.02 -12.33 -15.21
N ALA A 184 -24.30 -12.65 -15.26
CA ALA A 184 -25.10 -12.97 -14.08
C ALA A 184 -26.26 -13.91 -14.43
N SER A 185 -26.80 -14.63 -13.46
CA SER A 185 -28.06 -15.38 -13.61
C SER A 185 -29.27 -14.49 -13.83
N ALA A 186 -29.24 -13.24 -13.35
CA ALA A 186 -30.26 -12.21 -13.59
C ALA A 186 -29.66 -10.82 -13.47
N VAL A 187 -30.10 -9.88 -14.31
CA VAL A 187 -29.80 -8.45 -14.20
C VAL A 187 -31.12 -7.70 -14.07
N ASN A 188 -31.36 -7.04 -12.94
CA ASN A 188 -32.55 -6.25 -12.68
C ASN A 188 -32.21 -4.76 -12.81
N VAL A 189 -32.90 -4.06 -13.73
CA VAL A 189 -32.75 -2.61 -13.91
C VAL A 189 -34.08 -1.93 -13.48
N HIS A 190 -34.04 -1.16 -12.40
CA HIS A 190 -35.18 -0.41 -11.89
C HIS A 190 -34.99 1.07 -12.25
N ALA A 191 -35.37 1.44 -13.45
CA ALA A 191 -35.31 2.81 -13.95
C ALA A 191 -36.58 3.18 -14.71
N PRO A 192 -37.10 4.42 -14.58
CA PRO A 192 -38.21 4.88 -15.39
C PRO A 192 -37.91 4.90 -16.90
N ILE A 193 -36.61 5.10 -17.23
CA ILE A 193 -36.15 5.17 -18.61
C ILE A 193 -34.82 4.43 -18.72
N VAL A 194 -34.69 3.52 -19.68
CA VAL A 194 -33.43 2.90 -20.12
C VAL A 194 -33.19 3.37 -21.56
N LYS A 195 -32.08 4.06 -21.81
CA LYS A 195 -31.67 4.50 -23.14
C LYS A 195 -30.58 3.60 -23.68
N CYS A 196 -30.75 3.15 -24.91
CA CYS A 196 -29.76 2.39 -25.66
C CYS A 196 -29.56 3.08 -27.01
N ASP A 197 -28.37 3.63 -27.28
CA ASP A 197 -28.05 4.36 -28.52
C ASP A 197 -27.50 3.41 -29.61
N GLY A 198 -27.92 2.18 -29.62
CA GLY A 198 -27.45 1.17 -30.57
C GLY A 198 -28.46 0.06 -30.75
N ILE A 199 -27.98 -1.12 -31.02
CA ILE A 199 -28.82 -2.31 -31.25
C ILE A 199 -28.99 -3.04 -29.91
N VAL A 200 -30.22 -3.35 -29.54
CA VAL A 200 -30.56 -4.27 -28.45
C VAL A 200 -30.81 -5.64 -29.06
N GLN A 201 -29.95 -6.60 -28.74
CA GLN A 201 -30.12 -7.99 -29.15
C GLN A 201 -30.48 -8.84 -27.93
N CYS A 202 -31.60 -9.51 -27.98
CA CYS A 202 -32.05 -10.44 -26.96
C CYS A 202 -32.81 -11.64 -27.61
N THR A 203 -32.83 -12.75 -26.90
CA THR A 203 -33.55 -13.95 -27.38
C THR A 203 -35.06 -13.74 -27.30
N THR A 204 -35.52 -13.07 -26.25
CA THR A 204 -36.98 -12.80 -26.03
C THR A 204 -37.12 -11.41 -25.40
N LEU A 205 -38.00 -10.61 -25.96
CA LEU A 205 -38.45 -9.34 -25.40
C LEU A 205 -39.91 -9.45 -24.96
N ILE A 206 -40.17 -9.23 -23.67
CA ILE A 206 -41.51 -9.13 -23.11
C ILE A 206 -41.79 -7.67 -22.77
N THR A 207 -42.72 -7.05 -23.47
CA THR A 207 -43.06 -5.63 -23.29
C THR A 207 -44.55 -5.42 -23.53
N GLN A 208 -45.14 -4.37 -22.94
CA GLN A 208 -46.55 -4.01 -23.14
C GLN A 208 -46.79 -3.26 -24.45
N SER A 209 -45.78 -2.52 -24.94
CA SER A 209 -45.93 -1.77 -26.19
C SER A 209 -44.55 -1.55 -26.86
N VAL A 210 -44.56 -1.47 -28.18
CA VAL A 210 -43.41 -1.06 -28.99
C VAL A 210 -43.85 0.12 -29.85
N VAL A 211 -43.12 1.24 -29.79
CA VAL A 211 -43.31 2.38 -30.67
C VAL A 211 -42.08 2.49 -31.57
N SER A 212 -42.26 2.31 -32.85
CA SER A 212 -41.20 2.36 -33.86
C SER A 212 -41.67 3.03 -35.15
N ALA A 213 -40.81 3.76 -35.81
CA ALA A 213 -41.10 4.33 -37.11
C ALA A 213 -41.17 3.26 -38.22
N SER A 214 -40.53 2.12 -38.01
CA SER A 214 -40.62 0.94 -38.88
C SER A 214 -40.49 -0.32 -38.04
N TYR A 215 -41.34 -1.30 -38.30
CA TYR A 215 -41.30 -2.62 -37.65
C TYR A 215 -41.34 -3.70 -38.73
N THR A 216 -40.32 -4.54 -38.78
CA THR A 216 -40.30 -5.69 -39.69
C THR A 216 -40.44 -6.96 -38.84
N PRO A 217 -41.65 -7.58 -38.79
CA PRO A 217 -41.80 -8.85 -38.09
C PRO A 217 -41.02 -9.95 -38.79
N GLY A 218 -40.39 -10.83 -38.05
CA GLY A 218 -39.75 -12.03 -38.60
C GLY A 218 -40.77 -12.98 -39.19
N ALA A 219 -40.36 -13.84 -40.14
CA ALA A 219 -41.21 -14.87 -40.72
C ALA A 219 -41.78 -15.78 -39.62
N GLY A 220 -43.10 -15.76 -39.47
CA GLY A 220 -43.83 -16.52 -38.45
C GLY A 220 -44.78 -15.73 -37.55
N ASN A 221 -44.68 -14.37 -37.54
CA ASN A 221 -45.56 -13.48 -36.77
C ASN A 221 -46.52 -12.70 -37.67
N VAL A 222 -47.21 -13.37 -38.52
CA VAL A 222 -48.34 -12.79 -39.30
C VAL A 222 -49.63 -13.20 -38.58
N TRP A 223 -50.27 -12.25 -37.90
CA TRP A 223 -51.63 -12.39 -37.34
C TRP A 223 -52.61 -11.73 -38.29
#